data_259c735e5b07aa28dceb9f582d298f34
#
_entry.id   259c735e5b07aa28dceb9f582d298f34
#
_cell.length_a   1.000
_cell.length_b   1.000
_cell.length_c   1.000
_cell.angle_alpha   90.00
_cell.angle_beta   90.00
_cell.angle_gamma   90.00
#
_symmetry.space_group_name_H-M   'P 1'
#
loop_
_entity.id
_entity.type
_entity.pdbx_description
1 polymer ?
#
loop_
_entity_poly.entity_id
_entity_poly.type
_entity_poly.pdbx_seq_one_letter_code
_entity_poly.pdbx_strand_id
1 'polypeptide(L)'
;MEQPVEIQNPPKRTTKVRGFTIFLLVLLVLALIFYPFFKMAEVKGESMLPTLQNGQKVLTCHAYWLVGAIKKNDIIVLKEEKSQDYFIKRVLGLPGDSIPWSMAPMNWPLEKGEYIVPPDRIYVVGDNLNHSDDSRKFGAFLQSNILGKVLTWR
;
A
#
# COMPACT_ATOMS: atom_id res chain seq x y z
N MET A 1 -61.14 -23.78 -50.86
CA MET A 1 -60.97 -22.77 -49.77
C MET A 1 -59.64 -23.09 -49.10
N GLU A 2 -58.56 -22.44 -49.47
CA GLU A 2 -57.23 -22.57 -48.83
C GLU A 2 -57.19 -21.66 -47.62
N GLN A 3 -56.85 -22.22 -46.46
CA GLN A 3 -56.68 -21.45 -45.24
C GLN A 3 -55.32 -20.76 -45.29
N PRO A 4 -55.22 -19.49 -44.82
CA PRO A 4 -53.94 -18.77 -44.83
C PRO A 4 -52.99 -19.35 -43.78
N VAL A 5 -51.77 -19.60 -44.20
CA VAL A 5 -50.67 -20.05 -43.34
C VAL A 5 -50.29 -18.90 -42.42
N GLU A 6 -50.52 -19.05 -41.12
CA GLU A 6 -50.13 -18.10 -40.08
C GLU A 6 -48.60 -18.18 -39.88
N ILE A 7 -47.87 -17.15 -40.31
CA ILE A 7 -46.42 -17.02 -40.11
C ILE A 7 -46.20 -16.68 -38.64
N GLN A 8 -45.87 -17.70 -37.82
CA GLN A 8 -45.46 -17.48 -36.43
C GLN A 8 -44.10 -16.77 -36.38
N ASN A 9 -44.12 -15.54 -35.87
CA ASN A 9 -42.90 -14.81 -35.60
C ASN A 9 -42.05 -15.55 -34.55
N PRO A 10 -40.73 -15.71 -34.77
CA PRO A 10 -39.86 -16.36 -33.81
C PRO A 10 -39.79 -15.57 -32.49
N PRO A 11 -39.67 -16.24 -31.34
CA PRO A 11 -39.65 -15.57 -30.05
C PRO A 11 -38.50 -14.59 -29.94
N LYS A 12 -38.80 -13.37 -29.55
CA LYS A 12 -37.81 -12.34 -29.29
C LYS A 12 -36.88 -12.79 -28.15
N ARG A 13 -35.75 -13.39 -28.50
CA ARG A 13 -34.70 -13.75 -27.56
C ARG A 13 -33.97 -12.46 -27.10
N THR A 14 -34.01 -12.17 -25.80
CA THR A 14 -32.84 -11.84 -24.98
C THR A 14 -32.46 -10.39 -24.83
N THR A 15 -33.12 -9.68 -23.91
CA THR A 15 -32.56 -8.50 -23.24
C THR A 15 -31.69 -8.84 -22.01
N LYS A 16 -31.92 -10.01 -21.36
CA LYS A 16 -31.19 -10.43 -20.15
C LYS A 16 -29.71 -10.74 -20.39
N VAL A 17 -29.35 -11.35 -21.52
CA VAL A 17 -27.94 -11.68 -21.82
C VAL A 17 -27.10 -10.43 -22.07
N ARG A 18 -27.67 -9.44 -22.73
CA ARG A 18 -26.96 -8.15 -22.99
C ARG A 18 -26.61 -7.42 -21.69
N GLY A 19 -27.53 -7.34 -20.72
CA GLY A 19 -27.28 -6.70 -19.43
C GLY A 19 -26.16 -7.38 -18.63
N PHE A 20 -26.14 -8.71 -18.60
CA PHE A 20 -25.09 -9.47 -17.93
C PHE A 20 -23.72 -9.28 -18.59
N THR A 21 -23.66 -9.27 -19.91
CA THR A 21 -22.41 -9.02 -20.66
C THR A 21 -21.87 -7.60 -20.39
N ILE A 22 -22.73 -6.58 -20.38
CA ILE A 22 -22.34 -5.21 -20.06
C ILE A 22 -21.82 -5.14 -18.63
N PHE A 23 -22.49 -5.78 -17.67
CA PHE A 23 -22.04 -5.85 -16.28
C PHE A 23 -20.63 -6.45 -16.16
N LEU A 24 -20.38 -7.59 -16.83
CA LEU A 24 -19.05 -8.21 -16.84
C LEU A 24 -17.97 -7.29 -17.48
N LEU A 25 -18.30 -6.61 -18.57
CA LEU A 25 -17.40 -5.66 -19.21
C LEU A 25 -17.07 -4.49 -18.29
N VAL A 26 -18.04 -3.95 -17.57
CA VAL A 26 -17.80 -2.89 -16.57
C VAL A 26 -16.89 -3.38 -15.46
N LEU A 27 -17.12 -4.59 -14.93
CA LEU A 27 -16.24 -5.17 -13.91
C LEU A 27 -14.82 -5.37 -14.43
N LEU A 28 -14.66 -5.84 -15.66
CA LEU A 28 -13.36 -6.01 -16.28
C LEU A 28 -12.62 -4.66 -16.43
N VAL A 29 -13.33 -3.64 -16.92
CA VAL A 29 -12.75 -2.30 -17.06
C VAL A 29 -12.33 -1.74 -15.71
N LEU A 30 -13.18 -1.87 -14.68
CA LEU A 30 -12.83 -1.47 -13.32
C LEU A 30 -11.60 -2.23 -12.80
N ALA A 31 -11.56 -3.54 -13.00
CA ALA A 31 -10.40 -4.35 -12.59
C ALA A 31 -9.11 -3.88 -13.27
N LEU A 32 -9.14 -3.60 -14.57
CA LEU A 32 -7.99 -3.09 -15.34
C LEU A 32 -7.54 -1.70 -14.86
N ILE A 33 -8.48 -0.83 -14.47
CA ILE A 33 -8.18 0.50 -13.93
C ILE A 33 -7.53 0.39 -12.55
N PHE A 34 -8.02 -0.49 -11.68
CA PHE A 34 -7.54 -0.60 -10.30
C PHE A 34 -6.29 -1.48 -10.14
N TYR A 35 -6.11 -2.47 -11.03
CA TYR A 35 -4.99 -3.41 -10.97
C TYR A 35 -3.61 -2.75 -10.78
N PRO A 36 -3.23 -1.68 -11.53
CA PRO A 36 -1.90 -1.09 -11.41
C PRO A 36 -1.62 -0.44 -10.05
N PHE A 37 -2.64 -0.11 -9.26
CA PHE A 37 -2.47 0.51 -7.94
C PHE A 37 -2.09 -0.47 -6.84
N PHE A 38 -2.22 -1.77 -7.10
CA PHE A 38 -1.93 -2.82 -6.12
C PHE A 38 -0.70 -3.61 -6.54
N LYS A 39 0.21 -3.84 -5.60
CA LYS A 39 1.40 -4.65 -5.81
C LYS A 39 1.58 -5.63 -4.66
N MET A 40 2.10 -6.82 -4.98
CA MET A 40 2.53 -7.77 -3.96
C MET A 40 3.98 -7.49 -3.61
N ALA A 41 4.29 -7.44 -2.32
CA ALA A 41 5.66 -7.38 -1.81
C ALA A 41 5.91 -8.57 -0.89
N GLU A 42 7.13 -9.10 -0.91
CA GLU A 42 7.57 -10.14 -0.01
C GLU A 42 8.38 -9.53 1.12
N VAL A 43 8.05 -9.90 2.36
CA VAL A 43 8.76 -9.48 3.56
C VAL A 43 10.10 -10.21 3.62
N LYS A 44 11.20 -9.48 3.63
CA LYS A 44 12.54 -10.03 3.77
C LYS A 44 13.13 -9.63 5.13
N GLY A 45 13.65 -10.62 5.83
CA GLY A 45 14.27 -10.43 7.15
C GLY A 45 13.26 -10.39 8.31
N GLU A 46 13.76 -10.05 9.48
CA GLU A 46 13.05 -10.15 10.76
C GLU A 46 12.66 -8.79 11.35
N SER A 47 12.92 -7.71 10.65
CA SER A 47 12.75 -6.34 11.18
C SER A 47 11.31 -5.98 11.54
N MET A 48 10.32 -6.71 11.00
CA MET A 48 8.90 -6.48 11.26
C MET A 48 8.25 -7.54 12.16
N LEU A 49 9.04 -8.44 12.75
CA LEU A 49 8.54 -9.37 13.76
C LEU A 49 8.04 -8.62 15.00
N PRO A 50 6.98 -9.09 15.67
CA PRO A 50 6.16 -10.28 15.33
C PRO A 50 5.05 -9.98 14.31
N THR A 51 4.89 -8.73 13.84
CA THR A 51 3.75 -8.30 13.02
C THR A 51 3.75 -8.94 11.64
N LEU A 52 4.92 -9.02 11.00
CA LEU A 52 5.10 -9.66 9.70
C LEU A 52 6.26 -10.64 9.78
N GLN A 53 6.07 -11.82 9.19
CA GLN A 53 7.07 -12.87 9.18
C GLN A 53 7.92 -12.83 7.90
N ASN A 54 9.16 -13.29 8.00
CA ASN A 54 10.02 -13.46 6.82
C ASN A 54 9.37 -14.39 5.78
N GLY A 55 9.40 -13.99 4.50
CA GLY A 55 8.76 -14.71 3.39
C GLY A 55 7.26 -14.43 3.26
N GLN A 56 6.63 -13.72 4.21
CA GLN A 56 5.21 -13.36 4.11
C GLN A 56 4.97 -12.41 2.92
N LYS A 57 3.93 -12.69 2.14
CA LYS A 57 3.49 -11.80 1.06
C LYS A 57 2.46 -10.82 1.58
N VAL A 58 2.67 -9.54 1.30
CA VAL A 58 1.77 -8.46 1.68
C VAL A 58 1.28 -7.72 0.45
N LEU A 59 0.02 -7.30 0.47
CA LEU A 59 -0.54 -6.44 -0.56
C LEU A 59 -0.23 -4.99 -0.23
N THR A 60 0.27 -4.25 -1.20
CA THR A 60 0.56 -2.81 -1.09
C THR A 60 -0.30 -2.02 -2.05
N CYS A 61 -0.69 -0.81 -1.65
CA CYS A 61 -1.44 0.12 -2.48
C CYS A 61 -0.80 1.51 -2.40
N HIS A 62 -0.61 2.16 -3.56
CA HIS A 62 -0.13 3.53 -3.64
C HIS A 62 -1.22 4.55 -4.01
N ALA A 63 -2.45 4.08 -4.21
CA ALA A 63 -3.60 4.93 -4.43
C ALA A 63 -4.14 5.46 -3.10
N TYR A 64 -3.48 6.48 -2.53
CA TYR A 64 -3.83 7.01 -1.20
C TYR A 64 -5.23 7.62 -1.14
N TRP A 65 -5.79 8.04 -2.26
CA TRP A 65 -7.18 8.48 -2.37
C TRP A 65 -8.19 7.34 -2.10
N LEU A 66 -7.78 6.08 -2.32
CA LEU A 66 -8.61 4.88 -2.09
C LEU A 66 -8.42 4.33 -0.67
N VAL A 67 -7.16 4.25 -0.20
CA VAL A 67 -6.80 3.59 1.07
C VAL A 67 -6.51 4.57 2.20
N GLY A 68 -6.70 5.86 1.94
CA GLY A 68 -6.40 6.95 2.86
C GLY A 68 -4.93 7.34 2.87
N ALA A 69 -4.67 8.59 3.25
CA ALA A 69 -3.31 9.10 3.41
C ALA A 69 -2.52 8.28 4.43
N ILE A 70 -1.21 8.34 4.31
CA ILE A 70 -0.30 7.70 5.26
C ILE A 70 -0.45 8.37 6.63
N LYS A 71 -0.54 7.54 7.66
CA LYS A 71 -0.72 7.95 9.07
C LYS A 71 0.32 7.25 9.94
N LYS A 72 0.47 7.75 11.19
CA LYS A 72 1.23 7.02 12.22
C LYS A 72 0.68 5.60 12.38
N ASN A 73 1.56 4.67 12.64
CA ASN A 73 1.32 3.23 12.77
C ASN A 73 0.99 2.48 11.46
N ASP A 74 0.86 3.16 10.33
CA ASP A 74 0.77 2.47 9.04
C ASP A 74 2.07 1.72 8.74
N ILE A 75 1.95 0.55 8.10
CA ILE A 75 3.10 -0.16 7.55
C ILE A 75 3.22 0.27 6.08
N ILE A 76 4.43 0.64 5.68
CA ILE A 76 4.71 1.13 4.34
C ILE A 76 5.91 0.39 3.73
N VAL A 77 5.95 0.36 2.41
CA VAL A 77 7.11 -0.08 1.65
C VAL A 77 7.86 1.15 1.16
N LEU A 78 9.14 1.21 1.46
CA LEU A 78 10.06 2.28 1.07
C LEU A 78 11.15 1.73 0.16
N LYS A 79 11.59 2.54 -0.80
CA LYS A 79 12.80 2.28 -1.57
C LYS A 79 13.99 2.93 -0.86
N GLU A 80 15.10 2.22 -0.75
CA GLU A 80 16.34 2.80 -0.28
C GLU A 80 16.97 3.71 -1.33
N GLU A 81 17.52 4.86 -0.92
CA GLU A 81 18.11 5.83 -1.85
C GLU A 81 19.41 5.32 -2.51
N LYS A 82 20.19 4.53 -1.79
CA LYS A 82 21.53 4.09 -2.19
C LYS A 82 21.57 2.70 -2.83
N SER A 83 20.67 1.83 -2.45
CA SER A 83 20.51 0.50 -3.02
C SER A 83 19.17 0.40 -3.73
N GLN A 84 19.01 -0.59 -4.61
CA GLN A 84 17.71 -0.88 -5.21
C GLN A 84 16.80 -1.66 -4.28
N ASP A 85 17.18 -1.81 -3.02
CA ASP A 85 16.47 -2.59 -2.02
C ASP A 85 15.22 -1.89 -1.51
N TYR A 86 14.29 -2.69 -0.99
CA TYR A 86 13.02 -2.22 -0.45
C TYR A 86 12.95 -2.57 1.02
N PHE A 87 12.51 -1.61 1.81
CA PHE A 87 12.23 -1.79 3.23
C PHE A 87 10.75 -1.81 3.50
N ILE A 88 10.33 -2.69 4.39
CA ILE A 88 9.00 -2.64 4.98
C ILE A 88 9.16 -2.18 6.41
N LYS A 89 8.53 -1.06 6.78
CA LYS A 89 8.68 -0.42 8.09
C LYS A 89 7.36 0.19 8.54
N ARG A 90 7.26 0.46 9.83
CA ARG A 90 6.13 1.16 10.44
C ARG A 90 6.42 2.65 10.55
N VAL A 91 5.41 3.47 10.23
CA VAL A 91 5.47 4.93 10.39
C VAL A 91 5.40 5.28 11.86
N LEU A 92 6.45 5.89 12.38
CA LEU A 92 6.50 6.43 13.74
C LEU A 92 6.18 7.92 13.76
N GLY A 93 6.63 8.68 12.77
CA GLY A 93 6.41 10.13 12.69
C GLY A 93 6.22 10.63 11.26
N LEU A 94 5.33 11.61 11.14
CA LEU A 94 5.05 12.39 9.94
C LEU A 94 5.81 13.73 10.01
N PRO A 95 5.89 14.51 8.91
CA PRO A 95 6.49 15.83 8.93
C PRO A 95 5.98 16.70 10.08
N GLY A 96 6.90 17.29 10.85
CA GLY A 96 6.59 18.14 12.00
C GLY A 96 6.36 17.39 13.32
N ASP A 97 6.29 16.06 13.30
CA ASP A 97 6.17 15.28 14.54
C ASP A 97 7.47 15.27 15.34
N SER A 98 7.35 15.34 16.66
CA SER A 98 8.43 15.08 17.59
C SER A 98 8.63 13.60 17.80
N ILE A 99 9.86 13.12 17.68
CA ILE A 99 10.25 11.73 17.91
C ILE A 99 10.79 11.61 19.33
N PRO A 100 10.28 10.63 20.11
CA PRO A 100 10.80 10.37 21.44
C PRO A 100 12.29 10.14 21.43
N TRP A 101 13.00 10.68 22.41
CA TRP A 101 14.45 10.62 22.53
C TRP A 101 15.01 9.19 22.37
N SER A 102 14.35 8.22 22.97
CA SER A 102 14.72 6.80 22.86
C SER A 102 14.67 6.22 21.45
N MET A 103 14.02 6.91 20.54
CA MET A 103 13.83 6.53 19.14
C MET A 103 14.46 7.52 18.16
N ALA A 104 15.13 8.59 18.67
CA ALA A 104 15.82 9.59 17.83
C ALA A 104 16.98 8.94 17.04
N PRO A 105 17.42 9.54 15.93
CA PRO A 105 18.59 9.05 15.21
C PRO A 105 19.82 8.95 16.11
N MET A 106 20.58 7.85 15.97
CA MET A 106 21.75 7.57 16.82
C MET A 106 22.80 8.68 16.83
N ASN A 107 22.88 9.44 15.75
CA ASN A 107 23.82 10.57 15.59
C ASN A 107 23.17 11.93 15.91
N TRP A 108 21.95 11.97 16.48
CA TRP A 108 21.30 13.22 16.86
C TRP A 108 21.89 13.75 18.15
N PRO A 109 22.45 14.99 18.16
CA PRO A 109 23.07 15.53 19.35
C PRO A 109 22.04 15.88 20.42
N LEU A 110 22.32 15.53 21.68
CA LEU A 110 21.49 15.83 22.85
C LEU A 110 21.16 17.33 22.97
N GLU A 111 22.13 18.16 22.63
CA GLU A 111 22.05 19.62 22.74
C GLU A 111 21.00 20.25 21.81
N LYS A 112 20.60 19.54 20.77
CA LYS A 112 19.58 20.00 19.81
C LYS A 112 18.13 19.79 20.27
N GLY A 113 17.94 19.14 21.44
CA GLY A 113 16.62 18.82 21.95
C GLY A 113 15.94 17.70 21.17
N GLU A 114 14.60 17.74 21.11
CA GLU A 114 13.80 16.73 20.44
C GLU A 114 14.08 16.67 18.93
N TYR A 115 14.07 15.46 18.37
CA TYR A 115 14.14 15.28 16.92
C TYR A 115 12.78 15.55 16.30
N ILE A 116 12.67 16.62 15.54
CA ILE A 116 11.47 16.93 14.75
C ILE A 116 11.66 16.37 13.35
N VAL A 117 10.68 15.59 12.86
CA VAL A 117 10.71 15.05 11.51
C VAL A 117 10.69 16.21 10.49
N PRO A 118 11.71 16.32 9.61
CA PRO A 118 11.78 17.41 8.63
C PRO A 118 10.57 17.41 7.67
N PRO A 119 10.26 18.56 7.05
CA PRO A 119 9.29 18.61 5.95
C PRO A 119 9.69 17.61 4.84
N ASP A 120 8.68 17.07 4.16
CA ASP A 120 8.82 16.07 3.09
C ASP A 120 9.50 14.75 3.49
N ARG A 121 9.74 14.53 4.78
CA ARG A 121 10.31 13.29 5.30
C ARG A 121 9.33 12.53 6.17
N ILE A 122 9.62 11.25 6.34
CA ILE A 122 8.86 10.34 7.19
C ILE A 122 9.82 9.55 8.08
N TYR A 123 9.44 9.39 9.33
CA TYR A 123 10.22 8.62 10.29
C TYR A 123 9.61 7.25 10.45
N VAL A 124 10.39 6.21 10.19
CA VAL A 124 9.92 4.83 10.19
C VAL A 124 10.80 3.94 11.06
N VAL A 125 10.21 2.93 11.66
CA VAL A 125 10.91 1.94 12.49
C VAL A 125 10.44 0.53 12.17
N GLY A 126 11.30 -0.45 12.39
CA GLY A 126 10.89 -1.84 12.39
C GLY A 126 10.23 -2.21 13.71
N ASP A 127 9.28 -3.14 13.68
CA ASP A 127 8.61 -3.63 14.88
C ASP A 127 9.58 -4.43 15.78
N ASN A 128 10.57 -5.08 15.17
CA ASN A 128 11.70 -5.73 15.87
C ASN A 128 12.85 -4.74 16.03
N LEU A 129 12.78 -3.90 17.07
CA LEU A 129 13.70 -2.78 17.28
C LEU A 129 15.18 -3.18 17.33
N ASN A 130 15.50 -4.38 17.81
CA ASN A 130 16.87 -4.87 17.96
C ASN A 130 17.46 -5.43 16.65
N HIS A 131 16.60 -5.73 15.67
CA HIS A 131 16.99 -6.33 14.39
C HIS A 131 16.45 -5.51 13.21
N SER A 132 16.47 -4.18 13.34
CA SER A 132 15.96 -3.29 12.31
C SER A 132 16.93 -2.16 11.98
N ASP A 133 17.33 -2.13 10.72
CA ASP A 133 17.94 -0.96 10.11
C ASP A 133 16.81 -0.03 9.62
N ASP A 134 16.67 1.14 10.27
CA ASP A 134 15.57 2.06 10.06
C ASP A 134 15.97 3.53 10.32
N SER A 135 15.00 4.42 10.55
CA SER A 135 15.26 5.84 10.73
C SER A 135 16.14 6.17 11.95
N ARG A 136 16.26 5.29 12.92
CA ARG A 136 17.20 5.46 14.05
C ARG A 136 18.66 5.40 13.56
N LYS A 137 18.93 4.65 12.50
CA LYS A 137 20.27 4.50 11.90
C LYS A 137 20.51 5.49 10.76
N PHE A 138 19.51 5.66 9.88
CA PHE A 138 19.65 6.42 8.63
C PHE A 138 19.06 7.82 8.67
N GLY A 139 18.33 8.18 9.73
CA GLY A 139 17.52 9.39 9.76
C GLY A 139 16.17 9.22 9.03
N ALA A 140 15.40 10.31 8.94
CA ALA A 140 14.10 10.30 8.26
C ALA A 140 14.26 10.15 6.74
N PHE A 141 13.43 9.30 6.13
CA PHE A 141 13.38 9.03 4.69
C PHE A 141 12.54 10.05 3.95
N LEU A 142 12.82 10.27 2.66
CA LEU A 142 11.97 11.10 1.80
C LEU A 142 10.61 10.43 1.58
N GLN A 143 9.52 11.21 1.62
CA GLN A 143 8.19 10.69 1.33
C GLN A 143 8.07 10.20 -0.12
N SER A 144 8.83 10.78 -1.05
CA SER A 144 8.89 10.34 -2.45
C SER A 144 9.41 8.92 -2.62
N ASN A 145 10.10 8.37 -1.62
CA ASN A 145 10.60 7.00 -1.64
C ASN A 145 9.54 5.97 -1.24
N ILE A 146 8.34 6.41 -0.86
CA ILE A 146 7.27 5.51 -0.46
C ILE A 146 6.65 4.89 -1.71
N LEU A 147 6.69 3.57 -1.79
CA LEU A 147 6.13 2.78 -2.88
C LEU A 147 4.66 2.41 -2.66
N GLY A 148 4.23 2.36 -1.41
CA GLY A 148 2.86 2.06 -1.08
C GLY A 148 2.64 1.75 0.40
N LYS A 149 1.39 1.82 0.79
CA LYS A 149 0.89 1.41 2.11
C LYS A 149 0.56 -0.07 2.07
N VAL A 150 0.99 -0.80 3.09
CA VAL A 150 0.69 -2.22 3.25
C VAL A 150 -0.75 -2.38 3.74
N LEU A 151 -1.50 -3.19 3.02
CA LEU A 151 -2.84 -3.61 3.39
C LEU A 151 -2.72 -5.00 4.02
N THR A 152 -2.69 -5.06 5.34
CA THR A 152 -2.65 -6.35 6.04
C THR A 152 -4.04 -6.94 6.10
N TRP A 153 -4.19 -8.15 5.60
CA TRP A 153 -5.31 -9.01 5.92
C TRP A 153 -4.95 -9.78 7.20
N ARG A 154 -5.68 -9.52 8.26
CA ARG A 154 -5.65 -10.35 9.48
C ARG A 154 -6.53 -11.57 9.28
#